data_be335bf013ca92c31a56812e51ceebd4
#
_entry.id   be335bf013ca92c31a56812e51ceebd4
#
_cell.length_a   1.000
_cell.length_b   1.000
_cell.length_c   1.000
_cell.angle_alpha   90.00
_cell.angle_beta   90.00
_cell.angle_gamma   90.00
#
_symmetry.space_group_name_H-M   'P 1'
#
loop_
_entity.id
_entity.type
_entity.pdbx_description
1 polymer ?
#
loop_
_entity_poly.entity_id
_entity_poly.type
_entity_poly.pdbx_seq_one_letter_code
_entity_poly.pdbx_strand_id
1 'polypeptide(L)'
;MFANLLNAVKDGVKRKDRFTLDELRRLNDVVARTTAVTTANRDALVETFREIAELMIWGDQNEPTFFDAFVEMRTLTHFSRFINQQARHRAGHRQGQPARGGSHLTLQLLQTLSIMLQNIQLETSLFYLFSNNHVNELIECDFDFDDEEVMAYYISLLKTISLKLNPATVQFFFDYGDGVRGGNKK
;
A
#
# COMPACT_ATOMS: atom_id res chain seq x y z
N MET A 1 -0.92 11.04 -15.45
CA MET A 1 -0.89 9.56 -15.42
C MET A 1 -1.97 8.99 -14.46
N PHE A 2 -2.18 9.55 -13.28
CA PHE A 2 -3.22 9.12 -12.32
C PHE A 2 -4.68 9.45 -12.71
N ALA A 3 -4.93 10.44 -13.56
CA ALA A 3 -6.26 10.69 -14.12
C ALA A 3 -6.84 9.47 -14.85
N ASN A 4 -5.98 8.59 -15.38
CA ASN A 4 -6.39 7.37 -16.04
C ASN A 4 -6.89 6.30 -15.05
N LEU A 5 -6.39 6.27 -13.81
CA LEU A 5 -6.85 5.36 -12.76
C LEU A 5 -8.31 5.63 -12.40
N LEU A 6 -8.64 6.90 -12.14
CA LEU A 6 -10.02 7.33 -11.83
C LEU A 6 -10.96 7.19 -13.01
N ASN A 7 -10.47 7.42 -14.24
CA ASN A 7 -11.28 7.25 -15.44
C ASN A 7 -11.50 5.77 -15.75
N ALA A 8 -10.53 4.88 -15.51
CA ALA A 8 -10.69 3.44 -15.69
C ALA A 8 -11.77 2.86 -14.76
N VAL A 9 -11.92 3.37 -13.55
CA VAL A 9 -12.98 2.99 -12.61
C VAL A 9 -14.35 3.54 -13.06
N LYS A 10 -14.40 4.76 -13.63
CA LYS A 10 -15.63 5.39 -14.13
C LYS A 10 -16.12 4.78 -15.45
N ASP A 11 -15.20 4.33 -16.32
CA ASP A 11 -15.51 3.66 -17.60
C ASP A 11 -15.88 2.18 -17.44
N GLY A 12 -16.12 1.71 -16.22
CA GLY A 12 -16.32 0.32 -15.80
C GLY A 12 -17.40 -0.48 -16.54
N VAL A 13 -18.23 0.17 -17.38
CA VAL A 13 -19.24 -0.51 -18.18
C VAL A 13 -18.65 -1.35 -19.33
N LYS A 14 -17.38 -1.07 -19.75
CA LYS A 14 -16.73 -1.80 -20.86
C LYS A 14 -15.61 -2.76 -20.41
N ARG A 15 -15.27 -2.84 -19.11
CA ARG A 15 -14.16 -3.64 -18.58
C ARG A 15 -14.59 -4.63 -17.48
N LYS A 16 -15.86 -5.02 -17.43
CA LYS A 16 -16.40 -5.90 -16.37
C LYS A 16 -15.63 -7.24 -16.24
N ASP A 17 -15.02 -7.70 -17.32
CA ASP A 17 -14.26 -8.96 -17.34
C ASP A 17 -12.90 -8.89 -16.61
N ARG A 18 -12.42 -7.69 -16.28
CA ARG A 18 -11.14 -7.46 -15.56
C ARG A 18 -11.30 -7.45 -14.05
N PHE A 19 -12.48 -7.04 -13.55
CA PHE A 19 -12.72 -6.86 -12.12
C PHE A 19 -13.25 -8.15 -11.52
N THR A 20 -12.34 -9.08 -11.27
CA THR A 20 -12.64 -10.39 -10.68
C THR A 20 -11.74 -10.69 -9.48
N LEU A 21 -12.24 -11.49 -8.54
CA LEU A 21 -11.44 -11.99 -7.42
C LEU A 21 -10.25 -12.84 -7.90
N ASP A 22 -10.42 -13.56 -9.01
CA ASP A 22 -9.34 -14.37 -9.56
C ASP A 22 -8.21 -13.50 -10.11
N GLU A 23 -8.54 -12.34 -10.71
CA GLU A 23 -7.54 -11.37 -11.14
C GLU A 23 -6.83 -10.75 -9.92
N LEU A 24 -7.54 -10.38 -8.87
CA LEU A 24 -6.93 -9.89 -7.63
C LEU A 24 -5.96 -10.93 -7.03
N ARG A 25 -6.37 -12.20 -6.98
CA ARG A 25 -5.51 -13.30 -6.51
C ARG A 25 -4.28 -13.48 -7.39
N ARG A 26 -4.46 -13.46 -8.71
CA ARG A 26 -3.38 -13.57 -9.68
C ARG A 26 -2.32 -12.47 -9.50
N LEU A 27 -2.77 -11.22 -9.36
CA LEU A 27 -1.87 -10.06 -9.14
C LEU A 27 -1.15 -10.16 -7.79
N ASN A 28 -1.87 -10.55 -6.74
CA ASN A 28 -1.25 -10.77 -5.43
C ASN A 28 -0.20 -11.89 -5.47
N ASP A 29 -0.45 -12.96 -6.20
CA ASP A 29 0.52 -14.05 -6.42
C ASP A 29 1.79 -13.56 -7.11
N VAL A 30 1.67 -12.68 -8.12
CA VAL A 30 2.83 -12.06 -8.77
C VAL A 30 3.67 -11.28 -7.76
N VAL A 31 3.02 -10.46 -6.93
CA VAL A 31 3.67 -9.67 -5.88
C VAL A 31 4.31 -10.56 -4.82
N ALA A 32 3.59 -11.60 -4.37
CA ALA A 32 4.06 -12.53 -3.34
C ALA A 32 5.31 -13.32 -3.79
N ARG A 33 5.35 -13.76 -5.05
CA ARG A 33 6.47 -14.52 -5.62
C ARG A 33 7.67 -13.65 -5.99
N THR A 34 7.49 -12.34 -6.12
CA THR A 34 8.60 -11.42 -6.41
C THR A 34 9.43 -11.23 -5.15
N THR A 35 10.60 -11.84 -5.09
CA THR A 35 11.48 -11.80 -3.90
C THR A 35 12.39 -10.58 -3.87
N ALA A 36 12.79 -10.07 -5.04
CA ALA A 36 13.69 -8.93 -5.16
C ALA A 36 13.27 -7.98 -6.27
N VAL A 37 13.46 -6.68 -6.02
CA VAL A 37 13.27 -5.63 -7.01
C VAL A 37 14.54 -5.47 -7.83
N THR A 38 14.39 -5.50 -9.13
CA THR A 38 15.46 -5.29 -10.11
C THR A 38 15.05 -4.19 -11.09
N THR A 39 16.00 -3.67 -11.85
CA THR A 39 15.68 -2.71 -12.92
C THR A 39 14.75 -3.31 -13.99
N ALA A 40 14.80 -4.62 -14.18
CA ALA A 40 14.00 -5.31 -15.18
C ALA A 40 12.54 -5.55 -14.75
N ASN A 41 12.26 -5.71 -13.45
CA ASN A 41 10.91 -6.02 -12.96
C ASN A 41 10.21 -4.85 -12.25
N ARG A 42 10.91 -3.76 -11.96
CA ARG A 42 10.40 -2.64 -11.18
C ARG A 42 9.13 -2.03 -11.76
N ASP A 43 9.14 -1.72 -13.05
CA ASP A 43 8.01 -1.04 -13.69
C ASP A 43 6.79 -1.98 -13.79
N ALA A 44 7.01 -3.26 -14.06
CA ALA A 44 5.96 -4.27 -14.04
C ALA A 44 5.37 -4.43 -12.62
N LEU A 45 6.21 -4.37 -11.59
CA LEU A 45 5.77 -4.44 -10.20
C LEU A 45 4.94 -3.21 -9.81
N VAL A 46 5.35 -2.01 -10.22
CA VAL A 46 4.56 -0.78 -10.02
C VAL A 46 3.19 -0.91 -10.67
N GLU A 47 3.13 -1.42 -11.90
CA GLU A 47 1.85 -1.59 -12.59
C GLU A 47 0.97 -2.63 -11.89
N THR A 48 1.54 -3.75 -11.42
CA THR A 48 0.81 -4.76 -10.65
C THR A 48 0.16 -4.14 -9.39
N PHE A 49 0.86 -3.30 -8.65
CA PHE A 49 0.29 -2.62 -7.49
C PHE A 49 -0.81 -1.61 -7.87
N ARG A 50 -0.68 -0.93 -9.00
CA ARG A 50 -1.73 -0.04 -9.50
C ARG A 50 -2.98 -0.81 -9.87
N GLU A 51 -2.83 -1.94 -10.57
CA GLU A 51 -3.96 -2.81 -10.92
C GLU A 51 -4.66 -3.36 -9.67
N ILE A 52 -3.92 -3.75 -8.63
CA ILE A 52 -4.49 -4.13 -7.33
C ILE A 52 -5.29 -2.96 -6.75
N ALA A 53 -4.76 -1.74 -6.74
CA ALA A 53 -5.47 -0.57 -6.22
C ALA A 53 -6.76 -0.27 -7.02
N GLU A 54 -6.72 -0.40 -8.36
CA GLU A 54 -7.92 -0.27 -9.21
C GLU A 54 -9.01 -1.30 -8.82
N LEU A 55 -8.61 -2.56 -8.63
CA LEU A 55 -9.53 -3.62 -8.21
C LEU A 55 -10.13 -3.34 -6.82
N MET A 56 -9.32 -2.84 -5.89
CA MET A 56 -9.79 -2.51 -4.53
C MET A 56 -10.77 -1.33 -4.53
N ILE A 57 -10.50 -0.28 -5.33
CA ILE A 57 -11.41 0.87 -5.48
C ILE A 57 -12.74 0.44 -6.13
N TRP A 58 -12.67 -0.42 -7.13
CA TRP A 58 -13.87 -0.97 -7.76
C TRP A 58 -14.63 -1.89 -6.79
N GLY A 59 -13.93 -2.76 -6.09
CA GLY A 59 -14.51 -3.70 -5.12
C GLY A 59 -15.22 -2.99 -3.98
N ASP A 60 -14.69 -1.88 -3.48
CA ASP A 60 -15.34 -1.06 -2.46
C ASP A 60 -16.78 -0.67 -2.82
N GLN A 61 -17.02 -0.39 -4.10
CA GLN A 61 -18.32 0.11 -4.58
C GLN A 61 -19.24 -0.99 -5.12
N ASN A 62 -18.69 -2.16 -5.47
CA ASN A 62 -19.44 -3.18 -6.22
C ASN A 62 -19.46 -4.56 -5.56
N GLU A 63 -18.37 -4.94 -4.85
CA GLU A 63 -18.19 -6.33 -4.39
C GLU A 63 -17.34 -6.39 -3.11
N PRO A 64 -17.96 -6.37 -1.91
CA PRO A 64 -17.22 -6.34 -0.63
C PRO A 64 -16.23 -7.49 -0.43
N THR A 65 -16.45 -8.64 -1.05
CA THR A 65 -15.55 -9.81 -0.95
C THR A 65 -14.13 -9.55 -1.44
N PHE A 66 -13.90 -8.46 -2.20
CA PHE A 66 -12.56 -8.02 -2.57
C PHE A 66 -11.73 -7.62 -1.35
N PHE A 67 -12.35 -6.98 -0.35
CA PHE A 67 -11.66 -6.61 0.88
C PHE A 67 -11.33 -7.82 1.74
N ASP A 68 -12.22 -8.80 1.83
CA ASP A 68 -11.96 -10.05 2.53
C ASP A 68 -10.73 -10.76 1.94
N ALA A 69 -10.70 -10.89 0.61
CA ALA A 69 -9.56 -11.50 -0.10
C ALA A 69 -8.27 -10.67 0.05
N PHE A 70 -8.34 -9.34 -0.01
CA PHE A 70 -7.19 -8.45 0.14
C PHE A 70 -6.54 -8.58 1.53
N VAL A 71 -7.35 -8.65 2.58
CA VAL A 71 -6.89 -8.83 3.97
C VAL A 71 -6.34 -10.24 4.16
N GLU A 72 -7.03 -11.27 3.69
CA GLU A 72 -6.60 -12.67 3.78
C GLU A 72 -5.22 -12.88 3.12
N MET A 73 -5.02 -12.30 1.96
CA MET A 73 -3.75 -12.38 1.22
C MET A 73 -2.65 -11.49 1.81
N ARG A 74 -2.93 -10.69 2.84
CA ARG A 74 -1.99 -9.74 3.46
C ARG A 74 -1.31 -8.81 2.45
N THR A 75 -2.05 -8.30 1.49
CA THR A 75 -1.51 -7.53 0.36
C THR A 75 -0.76 -6.28 0.82
N LEU A 76 -1.21 -5.59 1.89
CA LEU A 76 -0.50 -4.44 2.45
C LEU A 76 0.90 -4.79 2.97
N THR A 77 1.11 -5.99 3.50
CA THR A 77 2.45 -6.45 3.94
C THR A 77 3.44 -6.49 2.76
N HIS A 78 2.96 -6.73 1.55
CA HIS A 78 3.83 -6.69 0.37
C HIS A 78 4.29 -5.25 0.06
N PHE A 79 3.44 -4.23 0.23
CA PHE A 79 3.85 -2.83 0.11
C PHE A 79 4.97 -2.51 1.10
N SER A 80 4.77 -2.80 2.39
CA SER A 80 5.76 -2.56 3.44
C SER A 80 7.06 -3.31 3.16
N ARG A 81 6.97 -4.57 2.71
CA ARG A 81 8.14 -5.39 2.36
C ARG A 81 8.99 -4.75 1.27
N PHE A 82 8.39 -4.25 0.19
CA PHE A 82 9.14 -3.65 -0.91
C PHE A 82 9.72 -2.29 -0.53
N ILE A 83 9.01 -1.47 0.25
CA ILE A 83 9.52 -0.21 0.78
C ILE A 83 10.77 -0.47 1.65
N ASN A 84 10.67 -1.39 2.62
CA ASN A 84 11.78 -1.75 3.50
C ASN A 84 12.94 -2.42 2.74
N GLN A 85 12.66 -3.14 1.64
CA GLN A 85 13.71 -3.69 0.79
C GLN A 85 14.52 -2.59 0.12
N GLN A 86 13.87 -1.52 -0.38
CA GLN A 86 14.57 -0.37 -0.96
C GLN A 86 15.43 0.35 0.08
N ALA A 87 14.95 0.49 1.31
CA ALA A 87 15.71 1.07 2.42
C ALA A 87 17.01 0.30 2.68
N ARG A 88 16.94 -1.02 2.77
CA ARG A 88 18.13 -1.88 2.99
C ARG A 88 19.13 -1.80 1.83
N HIS A 89 18.67 -1.71 0.60
CA HIS A 89 19.54 -1.51 -0.55
C HIS A 89 20.31 -0.17 -0.47
N ARG A 90 19.66 0.90 -0.01
CA ARG A 90 20.32 2.20 0.22
C ARG A 90 21.40 2.11 1.29
N ALA A 91 21.08 1.50 2.42
CA ALA A 91 22.04 1.34 3.54
C ALA A 91 23.28 0.53 3.16
N GLY A 92 23.19 -0.38 2.21
CA GLY A 92 24.30 -1.19 1.69
C GLY A 92 25.17 -0.48 0.66
N HIS A 93 24.76 0.69 0.13
CA HIS A 93 25.57 1.46 -0.81
C HIS A 93 26.49 2.42 -0.03
N ARG A 94 27.80 2.41 -0.35
CA ARG A 94 28.79 3.29 0.27
C ARG A 94 28.38 4.77 0.08
N GLN A 95 28.59 5.56 1.16
CA GLN A 95 28.42 7.02 1.14
C GLN A 95 29.10 7.62 -0.10
N GLY A 96 28.32 8.36 -0.92
CA GLY A 96 28.84 9.12 -2.05
C GLY A 96 28.33 8.72 -3.44
N GLN A 97 27.59 7.62 -3.60
CA GLN A 97 26.88 7.35 -4.85
C GLN A 97 25.38 7.60 -4.66
N PRO A 98 24.76 8.49 -5.46
CA PRO A 98 23.30 8.63 -5.41
C PRO A 98 22.69 7.27 -5.77
N ALA A 99 21.86 6.71 -4.87
CA ALA A 99 21.10 5.50 -5.11
C ALA A 99 20.03 5.78 -6.20
N ARG A 100 20.48 5.86 -7.45
CA ARG A 100 19.60 6.11 -8.60
C ARG A 100 18.63 4.94 -8.73
N GLY A 101 17.38 5.14 -8.33
CA GLY A 101 16.26 4.24 -8.60
C GLY A 101 15.53 3.65 -7.40
N GLY A 102 16.04 3.72 -6.18
CA GLY A 102 15.35 3.23 -4.98
C GLY A 102 14.12 4.07 -4.60
N SER A 103 14.25 5.39 -4.68
CA SER A 103 13.16 6.32 -4.39
C SER A 103 11.97 6.16 -5.33
N HIS A 104 12.21 5.88 -6.62
CA HIS A 104 11.13 5.80 -7.63
C HIS A 104 10.06 4.75 -7.28
N LEU A 105 10.45 3.53 -6.88
CA LEU A 105 9.46 2.52 -6.48
C LEU A 105 8.70 2.96 -5.23
N THR A 106 9.41 3.43 -4.20
CA THR A 106 8.80 3.93 -2.96
C THR A 106 7.78 5.03 -3.24
N LEU A 107 8.14 6.01 -4.09
CA LEU A 107 7.23 7.08 -4.52
C LEU A 107 5.98 6.52 -5.20
N GLN A 108 6.13 5.60 -6.15
CA GLN A 108 5.00 5.00 -6.85
C GLN A 108 4.10 4.19 -5.92
N LEU A 109 4.66 3.48 -4.93
CA LEU A 109 3.89 2.76 -3.93
C LEU A 109 3.12 3.72 -3.00
N LEU A 110 3.76 4.78 -2.51
CA LEU A 110 3.10 5.82 -1.69
C LEU A 110 1.96 6.50 -2.44
N GLN A 111 2.17 6.84 -3.71
CA GLN A 111 1.14 7.42 -4.58
C GLN A 111 -0.04 6.46 -4.76
N THR A 112 0.24 5.20 -5.07
CA THR A 112 -0.77 4.17 -5.28
C THR A 112 -1.62 3.95 -4.03
N LEU A 113 -0.99 3.85 -2.87
CA LEU A 113 -1.67 3.72 -1.57
C LEU A 113 -2.53 4.94 -1.26
N SER A 114 -2.00 6.14 -1.47
CA SER A 114 -2.75 7.38 -1.23
C SER A 114 -4.01 7.45 -2.10
N ILE A 115 -3.90 7.10 -3.39
CA ILE A 115 -5.04 7.09 -4.30
C ILE A 115 -6.06 6.01 -3.91
N MET A 116 -5.61 4.81 -3.60
CA MET A 116 -6.48 3.74 -3.13
C MET A 116 -7.27 4.19 -1.90
N LEU A 117 -6.59 4.67 -0.86
CA LEU A 117 -7.22 5.13 0.37
C LEU A 117 -8.16 6.32 0.18
N GLN A 118 -7.81 7.28 -0.70
CA GLN A 118 -8.68 8.41 -1.01
C GLN A 118 -10.03 7.99 -1.61
N ASN A 119 -10.02 6.94 -2.42
CA ASN A 119 -11.18 6.51 -3.19
C ASN A 119 -12.02 5.42 -2.50
N ILE A 120 -11.51 4.74 -1.47
CA ILE A 120 -12.30 3.85 -0.61
C ILE A 120 -13.26 4.69 0.22
N GLN A 121 -14.55 4.36 0.18
CA GLN A 121 -15.61 5.14 0.81
C GLN A 121 -16.41 4.37 1.87
N LEU A 122 -16.51 3.04 1.76
CA LEU A 122 -17.28 2.24 2.70
C LEU A 122 -16.57 2.16 4.05
N GLU A 123 -17.31 2.44 5.13
CA GLU A 123 -16.79 2.34 6.50
C GLU A 123 -16.32 0.93 6.84
N THR A 124 -16.99 -0.09 6.33
CA THR A 124 -16.60 -1.50 6.49
C THR A 124 -15.25 -1.78 5.87
N SER A 125 -15.00 -1.28 4.65
CA SER A 125 -13.72 -1.42 3.97
C SER A 125 -12.58 -0.72 4.73
N LEU A 126 -12.84 0.49 5.23
CA LEU A 126 -11.89 1.24 6.07
C LEU A 126 -11.63 0.52 7.39
N PHE A 127 -12.68 -0.04 8.02
CA PHE A 127 -12.53 -0.83 9.23
C PHE A 127 -11.61 -2.04 8.99
N TYR A 128 -11.81 -2.80 7.91
CA TYR A 128 -10.96 -3.93 7.55
C TYR A 128 -9.50 -3.53 7.28
N LEU A 129 -9.29 -2.39 6.59
CA LEU A 129 -7.94 -1.90 6.31
C LEU A 129 -7.19 -1.51 7.58
N PHE A 130 -7.86 -0.86 8.55
CA PHE A 130 -7.22 -0.34 9.75
C PHE A 130 -7.16 -1.35 10.89
N SER A 131 -8.09 -2.31 10.98
CA SER A 131 -8.17 -3.29 12.08
C SER A 131 -7.01 -4.29 12.12
N ASN A 132 -6.36 -4.54 10.99
CA ASN A 132 -5.18 -5.38 10.92
C ASN A 132 -3.95 -4.49 10.90
N ASN A 133 -3.08 -4.58 11.84
CA ASN A 133 -1.89 -3.74 12.07
C ASN A 133 -1.05 -3.33 10.83
N HIS A 134 -1.46 -3.75 9.63
CA HIS A 134 -0.72 -3.52 8.38
C HIS A 134 -0.55 -2.05 8.00
N VAL A 135 -1.51 -1.19 8.37
CA VAL A 135 -1.36 0.25 8.12
C VAL A 135 -0.33 0.86 9.08
N ASN A 136 -0.27 0.41 10.34
CA ASN A 136 0.78 0.82 11.27
C ASN A 136 2.16 0.35 10.78
N GLU A 137 2.28 -0.93 10.37
CA GLU A 137 3.52 -1.46 9.76
C GLU A 137 3.96 -0.66 8.53
N LEU A 138 3.00 -0.18 7.74
CA LEU A 138 3.27 0.65 6.57
C LEU A 138 3.78 2.04 6.96
N ILE A 139 3.18 2.68 7.97
CA ILE A 139 3.59 3.99 8.50
C ILE A 139 4.99 3.92 9.10
N GLU A 140 5.34 2.79 9.71
CA GLU A 140 6.64 2.55 10.36
C GLU A 140 7.74 2.07 9.40
N CYS A 141 7.47 1.97 8.09
CA CYS A 141 8.49 1.61 7.12
C CYS A 141 9.67 2.60 7.14
N ASP A 142 10.85 2.09 6.83
CA ASP A 142 12.09 2.87 6.77
C ASP A 142 12.15 3.71 5.48
N PHE A 143 11.52 4.89 5.50
CA PHE A 143 11.50 5.83 4.39
C PHE A 143 12.76 6.68 4.36
N ASP A 144 13.13 7.12 3.14
CA ASP A 144 14.20 8.09 2.91
C ASP A 144 13.67 9.52 3.06
N PHE A 145 13.73 10.05 4.27
CA PHE A 145 13.24 11.41 4.52
C PHE A 145 14.23 12.51 4.11
N ASP A 146 15.43 12.15 3.67
CA ASP A 146 16.35 13.08 3.00
C ASP A 146 15.92 13.34 1.53
N ASP A 147 15.08 12.45 0.96
CA ASP A 147 14.41 12.65 -0.32
C ASP A 147 13.11 13.46 -0.11
N GLU A 148 13.11 14.72 -0.57
CA GLU A 148 11.99 15.65 -0.40
C GLU A 148 10.69 15.12 -1.04
N GLU A 149 10.78 14.38 -2.15
CA GLU A 149 9.60 13.80 -2.80
C GLU A 149 9.02 12.67 -1.96
N VAL A 150 9.86 11.78 -1.42
CA VAL A 150 9.42 10.71 -0.51
C VAL A 150 8.75 11.30 0.73
N MET A 151 9.36 12.32 1.33
CA MET A 151 8.79 13.04 2.48
C MET A 151 7.41 13.63 2.14
N ALA A 152 7.29 14.31 1.00
CA ALA A 152 6.04 14.95 0.58
C ALA A 152 4.92 13.92 0.36
N TYR A 153 5.21 12.80 -0.31
CA TYR A 153 4.22 11.73 -0.53
C TYR A 153 3.88 10.96 0.75
N TYR A 154 4.83 10.77 1.65
CA TYR A 154 4.57 10.20 2.97
C TYR A 154 3.63 11.07 3.80
N ILE A 155 3.87 12.39 3.85
CA ILE A 155 2.97 13.33 4.52
C ILE A 155 1.56 13.30 3.86
N SER A 156 1.49 13.21 2.53
CA SER A 156 0.23 13.09 1.81
C SER A 156 -0.53 11.81 2.19
N LEU A 157 0.17 10.68 2.33
CA LEU A 157 -0.41 9.43 2.80
C LEU A 157 -0.95 9.56 4.23
N LEU A 158 -0.18 10.13 5.17
CA LEU A 158 -0.62 10.34 6.55
C LEU A 158 -1.86 11.25 6.63
N LYS A 159 -1.91 12.32 5.83
CA LYS A 159 -3.11 13.18 5.71
C LYS A 159 -4.30 12.38 5.21
N THR A 160 -4.12 11.56 4.19
CA THR A 160 -5.18 10.72 3.65
C THR A 160 -5.72 9.75 4.70
N ILE A 161 -4.83 9.08 5.43
CA ILE A 161 -5.21 8.20 6.54
C ILE A 161 -6.01 8.99 7.59
N SER A 162 -5.49 10.13 8.04
CA SER A 162 -6.12 10.95 9.09
C SER A 162 -7.54 11.42 8.72
N LEU A 163 -7.77 11.73 7.44
CA LEU A 163 -9.10 12.12 6.93
C LEU A 163 -10.10 10.96 6.86
N LYS A 164 -9.62 9.72 6.90
CA LYS A 164 -10.44 8.51 6.87
C LYS A 164 -10.69 7.92 8.25
N LEU A 165 -10.05 8.45 9.30
CA LEU A 165 -10.26 7.99 10.67
C LEU A 165 -11.63 8.44 11.19
N ASN A 166 -12.29 7.55 11.92
CA ASN A 166 -13.50 7.81 12.67
C ASN A 166 -13.37 7.21 14.09
N PRO A 167 -14.32 7.44 15.00
CA PRO A 167 -14.24 6.91 16.38
C PRO A 167 -14.08 5.38 16.46
N ALA A 168 -14.56 4.62 15.47
CA ALA A 168 -14.43 3.17 15.45
C ALA A 168 -13.06 2.70 14.96
N THR A 169 -12.38 3.47 14.11
CA THR A 169 -11.12 3.06 13.50
C THR A 169 -9.89 3.69 14.16
N VAL A 170 -10.02 4.85 14.81
CA VAL A 170 -8.89 5.54 15.45
C VAL A 170 -8.24 4.70 16.56
N GLN A 171 -9.00 3.87 17.25
CA GLN A 171 -8.50 2.99 18.31
C GLN A 171 -7.40 2.05 17.83
N PHE A 172 -7.43 1.59 16.56
CA PHE A 172 -6.41 0.69 16.01
C PHE A 172 -5.01 1.30 15.96
N PHE A 173 -4.90 2.61 16.08
CA PHE A 173 -3.62 3.32 16.13
C PHE A 173 -3.13 3.56 17.56
N PHE A 174 -4.00 3.45 18.57
CA PHE A 174 -3.63 3.63 19.99
C PHE A 174 -3.28 2.33 20.70
N ASP A 175 -3.98 1.24 20.39
CA ASP A 175 -3.81 -0.06 21.08
C ASP A 175 -2.50 -0.77 20.72
N TYR A 176 -1.80 -0.32 19.70
CA TYR A 176 -0.55 -0.92 19.25
C TYR A 176 0.61 -0.76 20.24
N GLY A 177 0.55 0.25 21.13
CA GLY A 177 1.63 0.59 22.08
C GLY A 177 1.72 -0.30 23.32
N ASP A 178 0.64 -0.95 23.73
CA ASP A 178 0.59 -1.67 25.02
C ASP A 178 1.03 -3.15 24.93
N GLY A 179 1.05 -3.73 23.72
CA GLY A 179 1.43 -5.14 23.52
C GLY A 179 2.92 -5.47 23.63
N VAL A 180 3.81 -4.47 23.53
CA VAL A 180 5.29 -4.69 23.48
C VAL A 180 5.99 -4.38 24.80
N ARG A 181 5.32 -3.73 25.76
CA ARG A 181 5.96 -3.38 27.06
C ARG A 181 5.76 -4.41 28.19
N GLY A 182 5.13 -5.56 27.90
CA GLY A 182 4.80 -6.60 28.90
C GLY A 182 5.84 -7.71 29.08
N GLY A 183 7.09 -7.57 28.70
CA GLY A 183 8.09 -8.65 28.77
C GLY A 183 9.48 -8.23 29.23
N ASN A 184 9.61 -7.71 30.46
CA ASN A 184 10.74 -8.03 31.35
C ASN A 184 10.68 -7.24 32.65
N LYS A 185 10.02 -7.80 33.66
CA LYS A 185 10.37 -7.58 35.07
C LYS A 185 10.23 -8.92 35.77
N LYS A 186 11.30 -9.66 35.80
CA LYS A 186 11.73 -10.46 36.97
C LYS A 186 13.22 -10.78 36.82
#